data_487ed9f9cff7c4fa86e1f06134d08198
#
_entry.id   487ed9f9cff7c4fa86e1f06134d08198
#
_cell.length_a   1.000
_cell.length_b   1.000
_cell.length_c   1.000
_cell.angle_alpha   90.00
_cell.angle_beta   90.00
_cell.angle_gamma   90.00
#
_symmetry.space_group_name_H-M   'P 1'
#
loop_
_entity.id
_entity.type
_entity.pdbx_description
1 polymer ?
#
loop_
_entity_poly.entity_id
_entity_poly.type
_entity_poly.pdbx_seq_one_letter_code
_entity_poly.pdbx_strand_id
1 'polypeptide(L)'
;MSSIITKIRLLNFRRFRNYTIAPNEKINILVGDNEVGKSSVLEAIDLVASGNVRRVESIGLDRLLNVEAVKEFNAGERTFDNLPTLRVELYLSGDNFDFTMSGDNNLDGTTCDGIRLVCEPNLDYRMEIASVLSADPNYFPYDYYSVRFSTFADEGYTGYKKKIRSILIDSSTMNSEYATTDFVRRMYMRYTEQDVKERANHKNSYRQMRTNFQAESLKDLNERVPADKHYMFGLRNGSVTDFESDLMIYEDEIGIDSKGTGKQIFIKTDFALERSGENVDVI
;
A
#
# COMPACT_ATOMS: atom_id res chain seq x y z
N MET A 1 -0.85 23.99 -1.25
CA MET A 1 -1.85 24.05 -0.16
C MET A 1 -2.45 22.68 -0.05
N SER A 2 -2.57 22.16 1.16
CA SER A 2 -2.97 20.76 1.42
C SER A 2 -4.50 20.67 1.48
N SER A 3 -5.04 19.61 0.90
CA SER A 3 -6.44 19.24 1.11
C SER A 3 -6.58 18.61 2.51
N ILE A 4 -7.56 19.08 3.27
CA ILE A 4 -7.83 18.57 4.63
C ILE A 4 -9.02 17.63 4.58
N ILE A 5 -8.90 16.45 5.20
CA ILE A 5 -10.03 15.52 5.36
C ILE A 5 -10.93 16.05 6.47
N THR A 6 -12.16 16.41 6.13
CA THR A 6 -13.16 16.92 7.09
C THR A 6 -14.10 15.85 7.60
N LYS A 7 -14.32 14.80 6.80
CA LYS A 7 -15.18 13.68 7.16
C LYS A 7 -14.77 12.42 6.43
N ILE A 8 -14.87 11.29 7.10
CA ILE A 8 -14.64 9.96 6.55
C ILE A 8 -15.94 9.16 6.71
N ARG A 9 -16.44 8.57 5.63
CA ARG A 9 -17.59 7.67 5.65
C ARG A 9 -17.15 6.26 5.26
N LEU A 10 -17.49 5.29 6.07
CA LEU A 10 -17.23 3.88 5.85
C LEU A 10 -18.57 3.13 5.79
N LEU A 11 -18.87 2.53 4.65
CA LEU A 11 -20.05 1.69 4.46
C LEU A 11 -19.58 0.28 4.08
N ASN A 12 -19.98 -0.71 4.86
CA ASN A 12 -19.65 -2.12 4.67
C ASN A 12 -18.15 -2.39 4.50
N PHE A 13 -17.30 -1.62 5.17
CA PHE A 13 -15.85 -1.76 5.10
C PHE A 13 -15.31 -2.49 6.33
N ARG A 14 -14.74 -3.67 6.14
CA ARG A 14 -14.22 -4.52 7.22
C ARG A 14 -15.26 -4.69 8.33
N ARG A 15 -14.95 -4.26 9.57
CA ARG A 15 -15.90 -4.30 10.69
C ARG A 15 -16.93 -3.18 10.70
N PHE A 16 -16.76 -2.15 9.88
CA PHE A 16 -17.65 -0.98 9.88
C PHE A 16 -18.83 -1.20 8.94
N ARG A 17 -20.01 -1.25 9.52
CA ARG A 17 -21.26 -1.39 8.78
C ARG A 17 -21.69 -0.08 8.13
N ASN A 18 -21.77 0.95 8.93
CA ASN A 18 -21.99 2.34 8.53
C ASN A 18 -21.39 3.22 9.61
N TYR A 19 -20.28 3.86 9.31
CA TYR A 19 -19.52 4.61 10.29
C TYR A 19 -19.05 5.94 9.72
N THR A 20 -19.06 6.97 10.58
CA THR A 20 -18.65 8.32 10.23
C THR A 20 -17.61 8.81 11.22
N ILE A 21 -16.54 9.42 10.72
CA ILE A 21 -15.52 10.06 11.52
C ILE A 21 -15.40 11.50 11.03
N ALA A 22 -15.36 12.47 11.96
CA ALA A 22 -15.04 13.86 11.70
C ALA A 22 -13.66 14.14 12.30
N PRO A 23 -12.58 14.05 11.52
CA PRO A 23 -11.24 14.34 12.03
C PRO A 23 -11.03 15.82 12.26
N ASN A 24 -10.07 16.15 13.13
CA ASN A 24 -9.57 17.50 13.28
C ASN A 24 -8.59 17.84 12.14
N GLU A 25 -8.38 19.11 11.88
CA GLU A 25 -7.54 19.60 10.79
C GLU A 25 -6.05 19.24 10.89
N LYS A 26 -5.54 19.01 12.10
CA LYS A 26 -4.10 18.82 12.32
C LYS A 26 -3.75 17.41 12.77
N ILE A 27 -4.03 17.07 14.02
CA ILE A 27 -3.62 15.80 14.63
C ILE A 27 -4.85 15.06 15.12
N ASN A 28 -4.95 13.78 14.72
CA ASN A 28 -5.99 12.88 15.15
C ASN A 28 -5.35 11.65 15.78
N ILE A 29 -5.81 11.28 16.97
CA ILE A 29 -5.32 10.12 17.70
C ILE A 29 -6.47 9.13 17.85
N LEU A 30 -6.34 7.96 17.23
CA LEU A 30 -7.30 6.88 17.37
C LEU A 30 -6.92 6.01 18.58
N VAL A 31 -7.74 6.03 19.61
CA VAL A 31 -7.54 5.26 20.84
C VAL A 31 -8.63 4.21 20.98
N GLY A 32 -8.29 3.06 21.52
CA GLY A 32 -9.24 1.97 21.77
C GLY A 32 -8.51 0.63 21.92
N ASP A 33 -9.24 -0.39 22.33
CA ASP A 33 -8.73 -1.76 22.48
C ASP A 33 -8.20 -2.35 21.17
N ASN A 34 -7.54 -3.50 21.26
CA ASN A 34 -7.13 -4.23 20.06
C ASN A 34 -8.38 -4.67 19.28
N GLU A 35 -8.26 -4.69 17.97
CA GLU A 35 -9.32 -5.12 17.04
C GLU A 35 -10.54 -4.18 16.93
N VAL A 36 -10.59 -3.02 17.59
CA VAL A 36 -11.71 -2.06 17.40
C VAL A 36 -11.75 -1.39 16.02
N GLY A 37 -10.73 -1.60 15.19
CA GLY A 37 -10.71 -1.13 13.80
C GLY A 37 -9.85 0.11 13.55
N LYS A 38 -8.97 0.52 14.48
CA LYS A 38 -8.05 1.65 14.29
C LYS A 38 -7.25 1.55 12.99
N SER A 39 -6.60 0.42 12.78
CA SER A 39 -5.83 0.16 11.56
C SER A 39 -6.70 0.09 10.31
N SER A 40 -7.95 -0.36 10.43
CA SER A 40 -8.89 -0.38 9.32
C SER A 40 -9.30 1.02 8.86
N VAL A 41 -9.39 2.00 9.78
CA VAL A 41 -9.63 3.40 9.42
C VAL A 41 -8.45 3.97 8.63
N LEU A 42 -7.22 3.76 9.12
CA LEU A 42 -6.01 4.22 8.43
C LEU A 42 -5.86 3.56 7.05
N GLU A 43 -6.14 2.26 6.97
CA GLU A 43 -6.13 1.53 5.69
C GLU A 43 -7.21 2.06 4.72
N ALA A 44 -8.41 2.38 5.22
CA ALA A 44 -9.46 2.97 4.39
C ALA A 44 -9.03 4.29 3.75
N ILE A 45 -8.40 5.18 4.54
CA ILE A 45 -7.87 6.46 4.05
C ILE A 45 -6.80 6.21 2.98
N ASP A 46 -5.85 5.33 3.27
CA ASP A 46 -4.73 5.04 2.38
C ASP A 46 -5.17 4.34 1.08
N LEU A 47 -6.15 3.43 1.14
CA LEU A 47 -6.73 2.82 -0.06
C LEU A 47 -7.36 3.86 -0.98
N VAL A 48 -8.23 4.72 -0.44
CA VAL A 48 -8.90 5.77 -1.23
C VAL A 48 -7.88 6.75 -1.79
N ALA A 49 -6.94 7.25 -0.97
CA ALA A 49 -5.91 8.18 -1.43
C ALA A 49 -4.98 7.56 -2.49
N SER A 50 -4.77 6.24 -2.44
CA SER A 50 -3.89 5.54 -3.40
C SER A 50 -4.45 5.49 -4.82
N GLY A 51 -5.77 5.42 -5.01
CA GLY A 51 -6.41 5.22 -6.32
C GLY A 51 -5.96 3.96 -7.05
N ASN A 52 -5.54 2.92 -6.31
CA ASN A 52 -4.90 1.73 -6.88
C ASN A 52 -5.83 0.51 -6.82
N VAL A 53 -6.47 0.20 -7.94
CA VAL A 53 -7.38 -0.95 -8.09
C VAL A 53 -6.67 -2.27 -7.76
N ARG A 54 -5.44 -2.47 -8.27
CA ARG A 54 -4.69 -3.71 -8.01
C ARG A 54 -4.41 -3.96 -6.53
N ARG A 55 -4.31 -2.90 -5.75
CA ARG A 55 -4.12 -3.03 -4.30
C ARG A 55 -5.38 -3.57 -3.63
N VAL A 56 -6.56 -3.08 -4.01
CA VAL A 56 -7.86 -3.61 -3.53
C VAL A 56 -8.02 -5.06 -3.93
N GLU A 57 -7.74 -5.40 -5.19
CA GLU A 57 -7.78 -6.78 -5.69
C GLU A 57 -6.80 -7.70 -4.96
N SER A 58 -5.58 -7.23 -4.68
CA SER A 58 -4.55 -8.00 -3.95
C SER A 58 -4.92 -8.28 -2.48
N ILE A 59 -5.64 -7.36 -1.82
CA ILE A 59 -6.16 -7.59 -0.47
C ILE A 59 -7.31 -8.59 -0.49
N GLY A 60 -8.14 -8.52 -1.51
CA GLY A 60 -9.33 -9.32 -1.71
C GLY A 60 -10.59 -8.68 -1.12
N LEU A 61 -11.67 -8.69 -1.89
CA LEU A 61 -12.94 -8.13 -1.45
C LEU A 61 -13.57 -8.91 -0.28
N ASP A 62 -13.29 -10.21 -0.18
CA ASP A 62 -13.68 -11.08 0.93
C ASP A 62 -13.14 -10.61 2.28
N ARG A 63 -11.97 -9.93 2.27
CA ARG A 63 -11.36 -9.35 3.46
C ARG A 63 -11.77 -7.89 3.72
N LEU A 64 -12.20 -7.19 2.69
CA LEU A 64 -12.57 -5.77 2.79
C LEU A 64 -14.06 -5.57 3.07
N LEU A 65 -14.92 -6.41 2.50
CA LEU A 65 -16.36 -6.32 2.69
C LEU A 65 -16.75 -6.76 4.09
N ASN A 66 -17.72 -6.07 4.68
CA ASN A 66 -18.18 -6.34 6.03
C ASN A 66 -18.86 -7.71 6.12
N VAL A 67 -18.40 -8.54 7.04
CA VAL A 67 -18.86 -9.93 7.21
C VAL A 67 -20.34 -9.99 7.60
N GLU A 68 -20.82 -9.06 8.43
CA GLU A 68 -22.24 -9.04 8.83
C GLU A 68 -23.14 -8.65 7.66
N ALA A 69 -22.67 -7.76 6.75
CA ALA A 69 -23.38 -7.45 5.51
C ALA A 69 -23.57 -8.67 4.61
N VAL A 70 -22.53 -9.49 4.51
CA VAL A 70 -22.54 -10.74 3.73
C VAL A 70 -23.48 -11.76 4.39
N LYS A 71 -23.42 -11.91 5.72
CA LYS A 71 -24.33 -12.81 6.46
C LYS A 71 -25.81 -12.40 6.31
N GLU A 72 -26.10 -11.11 6.43
CA GLU A 72 -27.47 -10.59 6.26
C GLU A 72 -27.99 -10.85 4.84
N PHE A 73 -27.13 -10.60 3.82
CA PHE A 73 -27.46 -10.93 2.44
C PHE A 73 -27.76 -12.43 2.26
N ASN A 74 -26.90 -13.31 2.81
CA ASN A 74 -27.08 -14.76 2.69
C ASN A 74 -28.31 -15.28 3.45
N ALA A 75 -28.73 -14.60 4.52
CA ALA A 75 -29.93 -14.95 5.30
C ALA A 75 -31.19 -14.35 4.72
N GLY A 76 -31.10 -13.35 3.86
CA GLY A 76 -32.19 -12.63 3.26
C GLY A 76 -32.55 -13.09 1.84
N GLU A 77 -33.19 -12.20 1.09
CA GLU A 77 -33.48 -12.40 -0.33
C GLU A 77 -32.21 -12.19 -1.16
N ARG A 78 -31.68 -13.29 -1.67
CA ARG A 78 -30.41 -13.34 -2.41
C ARG A 78 -30.61 -12.95 -3.88
N THR A 79 -30.85 -11.66 -4.12
CA THR A 79 -30.98 -11.09 -5.45
C THR A 79 -29.78 -10.20 -5.79
N PHE A 80 -29.57 -9.94 -7.07
CA PHE A 80 -28.53 -9.02 -7.53
C PHE A 80 -28.66 -7.63 -6.88
N ASP A 81 -29.87 -7.13 -6.78
CA ASP A 81 -30.14 -5.78 -6.30
C ASP A 81 -29.96 -5.64 -4.77
N ASN A 82 -29.94 -6.76 -4.03
CA ASN A 82 -29.71 -6.80 -2.58
C ASN A 82 -28.23 -7.02 -2.21
N LEU A 83 -27.34 -7.25 -3.19
CA LEU A 83 -25.93 -7.43 -2.92
C LEU A 83 -25.31 -6.19 -2.24
N PRO A 84 -24.59 -6.36 -1.12
CA PRO A 84 -24.04 -5.24 -0.38
C PRO A 84 -22.95 -4.52 -1.16
N THR A 85 -23.00 -3.20 -1.21
CA THR A 85 -21.94 -2.34 -1.76
C THR A 85 -20.99 -1.92 -0.65
N LEU A 86 -19.69 -1.92 -0.92
CA LEU A 86 -18.67 -1.32 -0.06
C LEU A 86 -18.37 0.09 -0.57
N ARG A 87 -18.38 1.08 0.36
CA ARG A 87 -17.95 2.44 0.05
C ARG A 87 -17.04 2.99 1.14
N VAL A 88 -15.98 3.67 0.69
CA VAL A 88 -15.14 4.51 1.54
C VAL A 88 -15.09 5.88 0.90
N GLU A 89 -15.43 6.90 1.66
CA GLU A 89 -15.50 8.28 1.18
C GLU A 89 -14.68 9.20 2.07
N LEU A 90 -13.87 10.06 1.44
CA LEU A 90 -13.13 11.13 2.08
C LEU A 90 -13.69 12.47 1.60
N TYR A 91 -14.31 13.19 2.51
CA TYR A 91 -14.79 14.54 2.30
C TYR A 91 -13.66 15.50 2.55
N LEU A 92 -13.47 16.46 1.67
CA LEU A 92 -12.31 17.31 1.65
C LEU A 92 -12.70 18.77 1.79
N SER A 93 -11.81 19.56 2.38
CA SER A 93 -11.83 21.01 2.26
C SER A 93 -10.43 21.49 1.88
N GLY A 94 -10.35 22.60 1.15
CA GLY A 94 -9.09 23.22 0.77
C GLY A 94 -9.36 24.53 0.02
N ASP A 95 -8.32 25.36 -0.06
CA ASP A 95 -8.42 26.69 -0.69
C ASP A 95 -8.43 26.62 -2.23
N ASN A 96 -8.17 25.45 -2.81
CA ASN A 96 -8.16 25.27 -4.25
C ASN A 96 -9.48 24.63 -4.69
N PHE A 97 -10.33 25.42 -5.32
CA PHE A 97 -11.53 24.92 -5.96
C PHE A 97 -11.17 24.07 -7.19
N ASP A 98 -11.35 22.77 -7.08
CA ASP A 98 -11.19 21.83 -8.20
C ASP A 98 -12.59 21.32 -8.59
N PHE A 99 -13.14 21.82 -9.67
CA PHE A 99 -14.44 21.39 -10.22
C PHE A 99 -14.52 19.87 -10.41
N THR A 100 -13.38 19.24 -10.61
CA THR A 100 -13.32 17.80 -10.84
C THR A 100 -13.50 16.98 -9.55
N MET A 101 -13.53 17.63 -8.39
CA MET A 101 -13.71 16.99 -7.08
C MET A 101 -15.07 17.30 -6.45
N SER A 102 -15.73 18.38 -6.88
CA SER A 102 -16.97 18.87 -6.28
C SER A 102 -18.20 18.27 -6.91
N GLY A 103 -19.01 17.56 -6.12
CA GLY A 103 -20.23 16.91 -6.57
C GLY A 103 -21.05 16.33 -5.42
N ASP A 104 -22.18 15.74 -5.75
CA ASP A 104 -23.13 15.12 -4.81
C ASP A 104 -23.13 13.59 -4.84
N ASN A 105 -22.23 12.99 -5.61
CA ASN A 105 -22.07 11.54 -5.67
C ASN A 105 -21.37 10.99 -4.41
N ASN A 106 -21.99 11.19 -3.26
CA ASN A 106 -21.55 10.73 -1.95
C ASN A 106 -22.72 10.20 -1.12
N LEU A 107 -22.43 9.55 0.01
CA LEU A 107 -23.45 8.94 0.88
C LEU A 107 -24.39 9.95 1.53
N ASP A 108 -24.00 11.20 1.62
CA ASP A 108 -24.84 12.26 2.21
C ASP A 108 -25.69 13.00 1.16
N GLY A 109 -25.42 12.79 -0.13
CA GLY A 109 -26.11 13.47 -1.23
C GLY A 109 -25.94 14.98 -1.22
N THR A 110 -24.82 15.49 -0.66
CA THR A 110 -24.53 16.93 -0.56
C THR A 110 -23.41 17.31 -1.49
N THR A 111 -23.54 18.46 -2.16
CA THR A 111 -22.49 18.99 -3.03
C THR A 111 -21.31 19.45 -2.20
N CYS A 112 -20.18 18.77 -2.32
CA CYS A 112 -18.93 19.07 -1.64
C CYS A 112 -17.76 18.38 -2.36
N ASP A 113 -16.55 18.78 -1.98
CA ASP A 113 -15.33 18.16 -2.52
C ASP A 113 -15.06 16.82 -1.84
N GLY A 114 -14.65 15.85 -2.61
CA GLY A 114 -14.28 14.55 -2.06
C GLY A 114 -13.88 13.50 -3.08
N ILE A 115 -13.40 12.39 -2.55
CA ILE A 115 -13.01 11.20 -3.30
C ILE A 115 -13.57 9.95 -2.64
N ARG A 116 -13.79 8.92 -3.44
CA ARG A 116 -14.39 7.67 -2.97
C ARG A 116 -13.79 6.43 -3.62
N LEU A 117 -13.82 5.35 -2.87
CA LEU A 117 -13.70 3.98 -3.34
C LEU A 117 -15.09 3.35 -3.28
N VAL A 118 -15.51 2.73 -4.37
CA VAL A 118 -16.75 1.95 -4.46
C VAL A 118 -16.43 0.57 -4.98
N CYS A 119 -16.87 -0.47 -4.24
CA CYS A 119 -16.89 -1.84 -4.74
C CYS A 119 -18.34 -2.29 -4.77
N GLU A 120 -18.85 -2.56 -5.96
CA GLU A 120 -20.26 -2.88 -6.21
C GLU A 120 -20.39 -4.00 -7.23
N PRO A 121 -21.51 -4.78 -7.20
CA PRO A 121 -21.74 -5.82 -8.19
C PRO A 121 -21.69 -5.25 -9.61
N ASN A 122 -20.93 -5.89 -10.47
CA ASN A 122 -20.81 -5.45 -11.86
C ASN A 122 -22.07 -5.84 -12.66
N LEU A 123 -22.71 -4.83 -13.22
CA LEU A 123 -23.93 -5.00 -14.03
C LEU A 123 -23.72 -5.90 -15.26
N ASP A 124 -22.51 -5.91 -15.81
CA ASP A 124 -22.18 -6.73 -16.99
C ASP A 124 -22.25 -8.24 -16.67
N TYR A 125 -22.08 -8.61 -15.39
CA TYR A 125 -22.15 -10.00 -14.92
C TYR A 125 -23.46 -10.35 -14.20
N ARG A 126 -24.53 -9.58 -14.42
CA ARG A 126 -25.82 -9.78 -13.73
C ARG A 126 -26.38 -11.20 -13.90
N MET A 127 -26.23 -11.78 -15.10
CA MET A 127 -26.71 -13.14 -15.40
C MET A 127 -25.88 -14.21 -14.71
N GLU A 128 -24.56 -14.06 -14.73
CA GLU A 128 -23.61 -14.95 -14.07
C GLU A 128 -23.80 -14.93 -12.55
N ILE A 129 -23.95 -13.75 -11.97
CA ILE A 129 -24.25 -13.57 -10.54
C ILE A 129 -25.55 -14.27 -10.18
N ALA A 130 -26.63 -14.08 -10.95
CA ALA A 130 -27.92 -14.73 -10.70
C ALA A 130 -27.81 -16.26 -10.77
N SER A 131 -27.03 -16.79 -11.73
CA SER A 131 -26.76 -18.22 -11.86
C SER A 131 -26.02 -18.77 -10.62
N VAL A 132 -24.97 -18.08 -10.19
CA VAL A 132 -24.18 -18.47 -9.02
C VAL A 132 -25.01 -18.44 -7.73
N LEU A 133 -25.80 -17.37 -7.53
CA LEU A 133 -26.67 -17.23 -6.35
C LEU A 133 -27.74 -18.32 -6.27
N SER A 134 -28.17 -18.85 -7.43
CA SER A 134 -29.15 -19.95 -7.51
C SER A 134 -28.53 -21.32 -7.28
N ALA A 135 -27.23 -21.50 -7.66
CA ALA A 135 -26.55 -22.79 -7.62
C ALA A 135 -26.07 -23.15 -6.22
N ASP A 136 -25.56 -22.21 -5.45
CA ASP A 136 -25.00 -22.46 -4.10
C ASP A 136 -25.48 -21.40 -3.10
N PRO A 137 -26.26 -21.81 -2.08
CA PRO A 137 -26.77 -20.90 -1.05
C PRO A 137 -25.68 -20.33 -0.13
N ASN A 138 -24.50 -20.92 -0.09
CA ASN A 138 -23.38 -20.46 0.76
C ASN A 138 -22.35 -19.62 0.02
N TYR A 139 -22.43 -19.57 -1.29
CA TYR A 139 -21.47 -18.83 -2.11
C TYR A 139 -21.84 -17.34 -2.19
N PHE A 140 -20.83 -16.48 -2.00
CA PHE A 140 -20.97 -15.05 -2.22
C PHE A 140 -20.10 -14.62 -3.43
N PRO A 141 -20.64 -13.87 -4.39
CA PRO A 141 -20.01 -13.63 -5.69
C PRO A 141 -18.97 -12.49 -5.67
N TYR A 142 -17.92 -12.58 -4.82
CA TYR A 142 -16.87 -11.55 -4.68
C TYR A 142 -16.19 -11.21 -6.01
N ASP A 143 -15.94 -12.22 -6.85
CA ASP A 143 -15.18 -12.07 -8.10
C ASP A 143 -15.93 -11.29 -9.18
N TYR A 144 -17.23 -11.07 -8.99
CA TYR A 144 -18.09 -10.32 -9.92
C TYR A 144 -18.33 -8.87 -9.49
N TYR A 145 -17.53 -8.37 -8.57
CA TYR A 145 -17.60 -6.97 -8.15
C TYR A 145 -16.63 -6.12 -8.97
N SER A 146 -17.07 -4.92 -9.31
CA SER A 146 -16.20 -3.89 -9.86
C SER A 146 -15.62 -3.02 -8.74
N VAL A 147 -14.38 -2.57 -8.93
CA VAL A 147 -13.68 -1.64 -8.05
C VAL A 147 -13.49 -0.33 -8.78
N ARG A 148 -14.04 0.76 -8.24
CA ARG A 148 -13.96 2.08 -8.85
C ARG A 148 -13.48 3.13 -7.86
N PHE A 149 -12.53 3.95 -8.31
CA PHE A 149 -12.10 5.16 -7.65
C PHE A 149 -12.61 6.37 -8.42
N SER A 150 -13.37 7.23 -7.78
CA SER A 150 -13.88 8.46 -8.38
C SER A 150 -13.94 9.60 -7.37
N THR A 151 -14.00 10.81 -7.89
CA THR A 151 -14.35 12.01 -7.12
C THR A 151 -15.85 12.07 -6.88
N PHE A 152 -16.31 13.02 -6.08
CA PHE A 152 -17.74 13.26 -5.92
C PHE A 152 -18.41 13.88 -7.16
N ALA A 153 -17.61 14.46 -8.07
CA ALA A 153 -18.04 14.84 -9.42
C ALA A 153 -18.11 13.64 -10.40
N ASP A 154 -17.89 12.41 -9.90
CA ASP A 154 -17.85 11.15 -10.67
C ASP A 154 -16.70 11.03 -11.67
N GLU A 155 -15.66 11.87 -11.57
CA GLU A 155 -14.44 11.71 -12.34
C GLU A 155 -13.57 10.59 -11.77
N GLY A 156 -13.20 9.63 -12.61
CA GLY A 156 -12.27 8.55 -12.25
C GLY A 156 -10.85 9.06 -12.00
N TYR A 157 -10.19 8.52 -10.97
CA TYR A 157 -8.77 8.77 -10.73
C TYR A 157 -8.00 7.47 -10.50
N THR A 158 -6.68 7.55 -10.64
CA THR A 158 -5.79 6.40 -10.52
C THR A 158 -4.57 6.76 -9.68
N GLY A 159 -3.79 5.75 -9.29
CA GLY A 159 -2.53 5.93 -8.54
C GLY A 159 -1.50 6.85 -9.21
N TYR A 160 -1.59 7.06 -10.54
CA TYR A 160 -0.74 8.00 -11.27
C TYR A 160 -1.26 9.45 -11.23
N LYS A 161 -2.57 9.63 -11.07
CA LYS A 161 -3.23 10.95 -10.96
C LYS A 161 -3.93 11.06 -9.61
N LYS A 162 -3.14 11.00 -8.55
CA LYS A 162 -3.65 11.11 -7.19
C LYS A 162 -4.29 12.46 -6.95
N LYS A 163 -5.42 12.46 -6.28
CA LYS A 163 -6.13 13.67 -5.83
C LYS A 163 -5.67 14.13 -4.44
N ILE A 164 -5.20 13.18 -3.63
CA ILE A 164 -4.59 13.41 -2.31
C ILE A 164 -3.28 12.63 -2.24
N ARG A 165 -2.28 13.22 -1.59
CA ARG A 165 -1.01 12.57 -1.29
C ARG A 165 -1.00 12.12 0.16
N SER A 166 -1.06 10.80 0.36
CA SER A 166 -1.00 10.19 1.70
C SER A 166 0.31 9.43 1.89
N ILE A 167 0.77 9.39 3.14
CA ILE A 167 1.83 8.49 3.58
C ILE A 167 1.27 7.66 4.73
N LEU A 168 1.19 6.35 4.54
CA LEU A 168 0.92 5.42 5.62
C LEU A 168 2.24 4.91 6.19
N ILE A 169 2.47 5.19 7.48
CA ILE A 169 3.62 4.73 8.24
C ILE A 169 3.17 3.60 9.15
N ASP A 170 3.44 2.36 8.74
CA ASP A 170 3.12 1.17 9.52
C ASP A 170 4.37 0.64 10.22
N SER A 171 4.43 0.85 11.54
CA SER A 171 5.54 0.40 12.36
C SER A 171 5.72 -1.11 12.40
N SER A 172 4.66 -1.89 12.18
CA SER A 172 4.72 -3.36 12.19
C SER A 172 5.44 -3.91 10.95
N THR A 173 5.25 -3.26 9.80
CA THR A 173 5.92 -3.62 8.55
C THR A 173 7.33 -3.06 8.45
N MET A 174 7.60 -1.94 9.13
CA MET A 174 8.91 -1.25 9.11
C MET A 174 10.04 -2.02 9.81
N ASN A 175 9.74 -2.99 10.66
CA ASN A 175 10.73 -3.72 11.44
C ASN A 175 11.22 -5.01 10.78
N SER A 176 10.71 -5.37 9.61
CA SER A 176 11.22 -6.52 8.88
C SER A 176 12.58 -6.19 8.23
N GLU A 177 13.44 -7.19 8.10
CA GLU A 177 14.73 -7.10 7.37
C GLU A 177 14.48 -6.61 5.93
N TYR A 178 13.45 -7.13 5.28
CA TYR A 178 13.04 -6.68 3.95
C TYR A 178 12.71 -5.17 3.90
N ALA A 179 11.96 -4.67 4.87
CA ALA A 179 11.60 -3.24 4.93
C ALA A 179 12.84 -2.37 5.18
N THR A 180 13.81 -2.85 5.96
CA THR A 180 15.07 -2.14 6.18
C THR A 180 15.89 -2.10 4.90
N THR A 181 16.03 -3.22 4.21
CA THR A 181 16.75 -3.29 2.92
C THR A 181 16.10 -2.37 1.86
N ASP A 182 14.77 -2.40 1.74
CA ASP A 182 14.04 -1.53 0.81
C ASP A 182 14.17 -0.05 1.17
N PHE A 183 14.19 0.29 2.46
CA PHE A 183 14.44 1.64 2.95
C PHE A 183 15.86 2.11 2.57
N VAL A 184 16.89 1.32 2.87
CA VAL A 184 18.29 1.64 2.53
C VAL A 184 18.46 1.83 1.03
N ARG A 185 17.87 0.94 0.23
CA ARG A 185 17.87 1.03 -1.23
C ARG A 185 17.24 2.34 -1.72
N ARG A 186 16.12 2.75 -1.17
CA ARG A 186 15.45 4.00 -1.55
C ARG A 186 16.29 5.22 -1.16
N MET A 187 16.92 5.21 0.01
CA MET A 187 17.86 6.26 0.39
C MET A 187 19.04 6.36 -0.60
N TYR A 188 19.68 5.23 -0.90
CA TYR A 188 20.77 5.20 -1.87
C TYR A 188 20.32 5.77 -3.23
N MET A 189 19.18 5.34 -3.74
CA MET A 189 18.63 5.86 -5.00
C MET A 189 18.40 7.37 -4.96
N ARG A 190 17.92 7.91 -3.84
CA ARG A 190 17.70 9.35 -3.66
C ARG A 190 19.00 10.13 -3.70
N TYR A 191 20.00 9.72 -2.91
CA TYR A 191 21.27 10.42 -2.83
C TYR A 191 22.11 10.31 -4.12
N THR A 192 21.80 9.36 -4.98
CA THR A 192 22.45 9.18 -6.29
C THR A 192 21.53 9.52 -7.48
N GLU A 193 20.37 10.16 -7.24
CA GLU A 193 19.36 10.42 -8.29
C GLU A 193 19.90 11.21 -9.46
N GLN A 194 20.78 12.19 -9.20
CA GLN A 194 21.34 13.08 -10.20
C GLN A 194 22.59 12.51 -10.92
N ASP A 195 23.16 11.41 -10.43
CA ASP A 195 24.37 10.83 -11.02
C ASP A 195 24.23 9.35 -11.37
N VAL A 196 23.71 9.10 -12.57
CA VAL A 196 23.59 7.73 -13.13
C VAL A 196 24.96 7.06 -13.31
N LYS A 197 26.02 7.85 -13.55
CA LYS A 197 27.39 7.32 -13.73
C LYS A 197 27.95 6.83 -12.40
N GLU A 198 27.70 7.56 -11.31
CA GLU A 198 28.11 7.16 -9.97
C GLU A 198 27.50 5.80 -9.60
N ARG A 199 26.20 5.61 -9.81
CA ARG A 199 25.55 4.31 -9.58
C ARG A 199 26.15 3.18 -10.41
N ALA A 200 26.44 3.44 -11.67
CA ALA A 200 27.08 2.47 -12.54
C ALA A 200 28.50 2.10 -12.05
N ASN A 201 29.26 3.09 -11.58
CA ASN A 201 30.58 2.89 -11.01
C ASN A 201 30.54 2.06 -9.73
N HIS A 202 29.61 2.35 -8.81
CA HIS A 202 29.44 1.57 -7.59
C HIS A 202 29.11 0.10 -7.91
N LYS A 203 28.16 -0.16 -8.81
CA LYS A 203 27.81 -1.52 -9.26
C LYS A 203 28.98 -2.24 -9.92
N ASN A 204 29.74 -1.55 -10.76
CA ASN A 204 30.89 -2.12 -11.42
C ASN A 204 32.00 -2.47 -10.42
N SER A 205 32.33 -1.56 -9.50
CA SER A 205 33.33 -1.79 -8.45
C SER A 205 32.97 -2.96 -7.56
N TYR A 206 31.69 -3.09 -7.18
CA TYR A 206 31.20 -4.21 -6.42
C TYR A 206 31.34 -5.54 -7.18
N ARG A 207 31.02 -5.56 -8.48
CA ARG A 207 31.22 -6.75 -9.33
C ARG A 207 32.68 -7.13 -9.42
N GLN A 208 33.58 -6.17 -9.59
CA GLN A 208 35.05 -6.42 -9.63
C GLN A 208 35.53 -7.02 -8.31
N MET A 209 35.09 -6.46 -7.18
CA MET A 209 35.44 -7.00 -5.85
C MET A 209 34.99 -8.47 -5.72
N ARG A 210 33.76 -8.81 -6.14
CA ARG A 210 33.27 -10.18 -6.11
C ARG A 210 34.03 -11.12 -7.03
N THR A 211 34.40 -10.65 -8.22
CA THR A 211 35.22 -11.44 -9.17
C THR A 211 36.59 -11.72 -8.62
N ASN A 212 37.26 -10.71 -8.04
CA ASN A 212 38.55 -10.86 -7.41
C ASN A 212 38.49 -11.81 -6.21
N PHE A 213 37.50 -11.67 -5.36
CA PHE A 213 37.27 -12.61 -4.24
C PHE A 213 37.12 -14.04 -4.73
N GLN A 214 36.36 -14.27 -5.79
CA GLN A 214 36.16 -15.63 -6.35
C GLN A 214 37.46 -16.18 -6.93
N ALA A 215 38.24 -15.34 -7.64
CA ALA A 215 39.48 -15.74 -8.30
C ALA A 215 40.62 -16.01 -7.33
N GLU A 216 40.72 -15.21 -6.26
CA GLU A 216 41.81 -15.26 -5.32
C GLU A 216 41.48 -16.08 -4.07
N SER A 217 40.41 -15.73 -3.37
CA SER A 217 40.10 -16.34 -2.06
C SER A 217 39.50 -17.74 -2.16
N LEU A 218 38.78 -18.06 -3.26
CA LEU A 218 38.26 -19.42 -3.47
C LEU A 218 39.20 -20.34 -4.26
N LYS A 219 40.35 -19.84 -4.69
CA LYS A 219 41.30 -20.61 -5.47
C LYS A 219 41.76 -21.87 -4.74
N ASP A 220 42.32 -21.74 -3.54
CA ASP A 220 42.81 -22.85 -2.74
C ASP A 220 41.70 -23.88 -2.39
N LEU A 221 40.47 -23.39 -2.20
CA LEU A 221 39.32 -24.26 -1.96
C LEU A 221 38.98 -25.08 -3.22
N ASN A 222 39.01 -24.46 -4.38
CA ASN A 222 38.72 -25.12 -5.65
C ASN A 222 39.83 -26.08 -6.07
N GLU A 223 41.08 -25.82 -5.72
CA GLU A 223 42.20 -26.76 -5.92
C GLU A 223 42.07 -28.05 -5.09
N ARG A 224 41.31 -28.04 -4.00
CA ARG A 224 41.01 -29.22 -3.18
C ARG A 224 39.85 -30.06 -3.74
N VAL A 225 39.09 -29.52 -4.71
CA VAL A 225 38.05 -30.31 -5.37
C VAL A 225 38.71 -31.39 -6.24
N PRO A 226 38.34 -32.67 -6.11
CA PRO A 226 38.91 -33.74 -6.91
C PRO A 226 38.79 -33.49 -8.42
N ALA A 227 39.87 -33.80 -9.18
CA ALA A 227 39.91 -33.51 -10.62
C ALA A 227 38.88 -34.25 -11.47
N ASP A 228 38.31 -35.34 -10.91
CA ASP A 228 37.19 -36.08 -11.53
C ASP A 228 35.82 -35.43 -11.36
N LYS A 229 35.76 -34.37 -10.55
CA LYS A 229 34.53 -33.60 -10.33
C LYS A 229 34.51 -32.40 -11.23
N HIS A 230 33.39 -32.19 -11.96
CA HIS A 230 33.17 -31.09 -12.88
C HIS A 230 32.38 -29.93 -12.23
N TYR A 231 32.67 -29.61 -10.96
CA TYR A 231 32.07 -28.49 -10.24
C TYR A 231 33.16 -27.67 -9.51
N MET A 232 32.84 -26.42 -9.23
CA MET A 232 33.66 -25.52 -8.44
C MET A 232 32.81 -24.67 -7.50
N PHE A 233 33.41 -24.20 -6.44
CA PHE A 233 32.80 -23.19 -5.58
C PHE A 233 32.90 -21.84 -6.25
N GLY A 234 31.79 -21.10 -6.27
CA GLY A 234 31.71 -19.75 -6.80
C GLY A 234 30.67 -18.93 -6.04
N LEU A 235 30.71 -17.62 -6.23
CA LEU A 235 29.66 -16.75 -5.72
C LEU A 235 28.39 -16.90 -6.58
N ARG A 236 27.23 -16.90 -5.93
CA ARG A 236 25.94 -17.02 -6.65
C ARG A 236 25.78 -15.84 -7.62
N ASN A 237 25.63 -16.13 -8.90
CA ASN A 237 25.27 -15.16 -9.92
C ASN A 237 23.75 -15.14 -10.05
N GLY A 238 23.09 -14.14 -9.48
CA GLY A 238 21.66 -13.97 -9.57
C GLY A 238 21.27 -12.50 -9.57
N SER A 239 20.11 -12.19 -10.10
CA SER A 239 19.51 -10.85 -10.06
C SER A 239 19.26 -10.34 -8.64
N VAL A 240 19.34 -11.22 -7.64
CA VAL A 240 19.13 -10.93 -6.21
C VAL A 240 20.44 -10.53 -5.49
N THR A 241 21.63 -10.73 -6.10
CA THR A 241 22.89 -10.23 -5.56
C THR A 241 23.17 -8.82 -6.07
N ASP A 242 22.21 -7.95 -5.83
CA ASP A 242 22.35 -6.56 -6.18
C ASP A 242 23.16 -5.86 -5.10
N PHE A 243 24.16 -5.08 -5.49
CA PHE A 243 24.95 -4.23 -4.60
C PHE A 243 24.05 -3.49 -3.59
N GLU A 244 22.87 -3.07 -4.03
CA GLU A 244 21.88 -2.36 -3.23
C GLU A 244 21.34 -3.16 -2.06
N SER A 245 21.33 -4.50 -2.12
CA SER A 245 20.87 -5.37 -1.02
C SER A 245 21.91 -5.53 0.10
N ASP A 246 23.18 -5.29 -0.21
CA ASP A 246 24.29 -5.38 0.74
C ASP A 246 24.61 -4.02 1.38
N LEU A 247 23.89 -2.94 0.98
CA LEU A 247 24.01 -1.63 1.59
C LEU A 247 23.37 -1.60 2.98
N MET A 248 24.01 -0.91 3.90
CA MET A 248 23.48 -0.61 5.23
C MET A 248 23.75 0.85 5.59
N ILE A 249 22.84 1.46 6.34
CA ILE A 249 23.03 2.79 6.90
C ILE A 249 23.58 2.66 8.32
N TYR A 250 24.62 3.41 8.61
CA TYR A 250 25.22 3.49 9.93
C TYR A 250 24.97 4.88 10.51
N GLU A 251 24.59 4.93 11.77
CA GLU A 251 24.54 6.13 12.59
C GLU A 251 25.42 5.87 13.82
N ASP A 252 26.48 6.67 14.01
CA ASP A 252 27.50 6.48 15.06
C ASP A 252 28.09 5.05 15.04
N GLU A 253 28.49 4.57 13.88
CA GLU A 253 29.07 3.24 13.63
C GLU A 253 28.16 2.04 13.93
N ILE A 254 26.90 2.29 14.30
CA ILE A 254 25.92 1.24 14.56
C ILE A 254 24.96 1.13 13.38
N GLY A 255 24.87 -0.06 12.78
CA GLY A 255 23.89 -0.34 11.72
C GLY A 255 22.46 -0.08 12.18
N ILE A 256 21.62 0.46 11.27
CA ILE A 256 20.24 0.79 11.59
C ILE A 256 19.42 -0.44 12.06
N ASP A 257 19.74 -1.63 11.57
CA ASP A 257 19.13 -2.91 11.95
C ASP A 257 19.45 -3.32 13.40
N SER A 258 20.60 -2.87 13.92
CA SER A 258 21.06 -3.16 15.27
C SER A 258 20.56 -2.13 16.31
N LYS A 259 19.89 -1.05 15.85
CA LYS A 259 19.31 -0.04 16.77
C LYS A 259 17.96 -0.52 17.32
N GLY A 260 17.60 -0.01 18.48
CA GLY A 260 16.30 -0.29 19.07
C GLY A 260 15.15 0.10 18.14
N THR A 261 14.07 -0.68 18.16
CA THR A 261 12.90 -0.58 17.27
C THR A 261 12.34 0.84 17.14
N GLY A 262 12.24 1.59 18.26
CA GLY A 262 11.75 2.97 18.25
C GLY A 262 12.65 3.91 17.44
N LYS A 263 13.99 3.74 17.52
CA LYS A 263 14.94 4.55 16.75
C LYS A 263 14.88 4.20 15.27
N GLN A 264 14.73 2.92 14.92
CA GLN A 264 14.56 2.49 13.54
C GLN A 264 13.30 3.11 12.91
N ILE A 265 12.17 3.07 13.63
CA ILE A 265 10.92 3.68 13.17
C ILE A 265 11.10 5.19 12.99
N PHE A 266 11.75 5.86 13.94
CA PHE A 266 12.00 7.30 13.85
C PHE A 266 12.80 7.66 12.60
N ILE A 267 13.94 7.01 12.36
CA ILE A 267 14.79 7.26 11.18
C ILE A 267 14.02 7.01 9.87
N LYS A 268 13.28 5.91 9.78
CA LYS A 268 12.50 5.56 8.59
C LYS A 268 11.34 6.54 8.37
N THR A 269 10.71 7.00 9.44
CA THR A 269 9.64 8.00 9.39
C THR A 269 10.17 9.36 8.92
N ASP A 270 11.26 9.82 9.52
CA ASP A 270 11.90 11.08 9.16
C ASP A 270 12.26 11.12 7.68
N PHE A 271 12.88 10.06 7.19
CA PHE A 271 13.18 9.93 5.76
C PHE A 271 11.92 9.89 4.87
N ALA A 272 10.85 9.22 5.30
CA ALA A 272 9.61 9.18 4.54
C ALA A 272 8.97 10.58 4.44
N LEU A 273 9.03 11.36 5.51
CA LEU A 273 8.57 12.75 5.56
C LEU A 273 9.42 13.66 4.68
N GLU A 274 10.75 13.59 4.80
CA GLU A 274 11.66 14.35 3.95
C GLU A 274 11.45 14.06 2.44
N ARG A 275 11.20 12.80 2.10
CA ARG A 275 10.95 12.40 0.70
C ARG A 275 9.70 13.04 0.12
N SER A 276 8.69 13.21 0.94
CA SER A 276 7.40 13.72 0.51
C SER A 276 7.41 15.23 0.31
N GLY A 277 8.42 15.91 0.86
CA GLY A 277 8.55 17.37 0.80
C GLY A 277 7.33 18.08 1.42
N GLU A 278 7.13 19.33 1.03
CA GLU A 278 5.98 20.16 1.49
C GLU A 278 4.62 19.74 0.89
N ASN A 279 4.57 18.59 0.19
CA ASN A 279 3.44 18.19 -0.64
C ASN A 279 2.69 16.95 -0.12
N VAL A 280 2.63 16.73 1.19
CA VAL A 280 1.83 15.66 1.80
C VAL A 280 0.58 16.26 2.41
N ASP A 281 -0.56 15.70 2.04
CA ASP A 281 -1.86 16.14 2.53
C ASP A 281 -2.25 15.38 3.81
N VAL A 282 -1.86 14.09 3.92
CA VAL A 282 -2.21 13.20 5.03
C VAL A 282 -1.03 12.28 5.39
N ILE A 283 -0.70 12.21 6.67
CA ILE A 283 0.31 11.30 7.24
C ILE A 283 -0.36 10.36 8.22
#